data_669c7cd14fc654c7762a163ce7687849
#
_entry.id   669c7cd14fc654c7762a163ce7687849
#
_cell.length_a   1.000
_cell.length_b   1.000
_cell.length_c   1.000
_cell.angle_alpha   90.00
_cell.angle_beta   90.00
_cell.angle_gamma   90.00
#
_symmetry.space_group_name_H-M   'P 1'
#
loop_
_entity.id
_entity.type
_entity.pdbx_description
1 polymer ?
#
loop_
_entity_poly.entity_id
_entity_poly.type
_entity_poly.pdbx_seq_one_letter_code
_entity_poly.pdbx_strand_id
1 'polypeptide(L)'
;DAGGMNIYVLESAQRMAAMGVSVDIFTRRTDPAAPEIVEISPGVRVRHFDCGHGTLTKEQLPIHISGLSQEFSRIMRTENYDVIHSHYWLSGKVAMPAAKELGIPLVHTMHTMARVKNLNLAEGETPEPMIRVQGETQVVAAANALIANTDAEGASLVSLYDACPDIVHVVSPGVDLFTFTPGESRHAARDIVGLPQDALVVSFVGRIQPHKGPEVLIRATSELVKHSPLLRHKLIVNVVGGASGANTEEVDRLKELSTWLGIDDVVRFAPPVPRAELPQWYRAADLVIVPSYSESFGLVALEA
;
A
#
# COMPACT_ATOMS: atom_id res chain seq x y z
N ASP A 1 3.86 -1.69 10.71
CA ASP A 1 3.35 -0.73 9.72
C ASP A 1 2.66 -1.50 8.59
N ALA A 2 1.33 -1.59 8.66
CA ALA A 2 0.54 -2.31 7.67
C ALA A 2 0.28 -1.42 6.44
N GLY A 3 1.20 -1.44 5.48
CA GLY A 3 0.95 -0.81 4.18
C GLY A 3 -0.16 -1.52 3.39
N GLY A 4 -0.78 -0.83 2.43
CA GLY A 4 -1.90 -1.38 1.63
C GLY A 4 -1.61 -2.74 1.00
N MET A 5 -0.37 -3.01 0.58
CA MET A 5 0.02 -4.33 0.07
C MET A 5 -0.12 -5.44 1.13
N ASN A 6 0.32 -5.19 2.37
CA ASN A 6 0.23 -6.21 3.43
C ASN A 6 -1.23 -6.51 3.77
N ILE A 7 -2.09 -5.49 3.78
CA ILE A 7 -3.53 -5.64 3.96
C ILE A 7 -4.11 -6.46 2.81
N TYR A 8 -3.80 -6.10 1.57
CA TYR A 8 -4.25 -6.83 0.38
C TYR A 8 -3.87 -8.33 0.44
N VAL A 9 -2.61 -8.64 0.76
CA VAL A 9 -2.13 -10.04 0.85
C VAL A 9 -2.89 -10.80 1.93
N LEU A 10 -3.01 -10.22 3.13
CA LEU A 10 -3.66 -10.88 4.26
C LEU A 10 -5.15 -11.12 4.00
N GLU A 11 -5.87 -10.09 3.58
CA GLU A 11 -7.31 -10.18 3.29
C GLU A 11 -7.60 -11.16 2.14
N SER A 12 -6.79 -11.11 1.07
CA SER A 12 -6.91 -12.06 -0.05
C SER A 12 -6.66 -13.49 0.40
N ALA A 13 -5.62 -13.73 1.22
CA ALA A 13 -5.30 -15.06 1.76
C ALA A 13 -6.46 -15.61 2.61
N GLN A 14 -7.04 -14.79 3.48
CA GLN A 14 -8.18 -15.19 4.32
C GLN A 14 -9.43 -15.51 3.49
N ARG A 15 -9.70 -14.73 2.43
CA ARG A 15 -10.82 -15.00 1.52
C ARG A 15 -10.60 -16.27 0.71
N MET A 16 -9.39 -16.52 0.21
CA MET A 16 -9.05 -17.78 -0.46
C MET A 16 -9.19 -18.96 0.49
N ALA A 17 -8.75 -18.84 1.74
CA ALA A 17 -8.91 -19.88 2.74
C ALA A 17 -10.38 -20.19 3.04
N ALA A 18 -11.24 -19.17 3.11
CA ALA A 18 -12.69 -19.35 3.25
C ALA A 18 -13.33 -20.09 2.06
N MET A 19 -12.66 -20.12 0.90
CA MET A 19 -13.05 -20.87 -0.28
C MET A 19 -12.41 -22.28 -0.34
N GLY A 20 -11.68 -22.70 0.70
CA GLY A 20 -11.05 -24.01 0.81
C GLY A 20 -9.61 -24.09 0.29
N VAL A 21 -8.96 -22.96 0.00
CA VAL A 21 -7.55 -22.92 -0.40
C VAL A 21 -6.66 -22.83 0.84
N SER A 22 -5.65 -23.71 0.96
CA SER A 22 -4.62 -23.55 2.00
C SER A 22 -3.58 -22.54 1.56
N VAL A 23 -3.31 -21.53 2.39
CA VAL A 23 -2.42 -20.43 2.03
C VAL A 23 -1.28 -20.28 3.03
N ASP A 24 -0.05 -20.33 2.52
CA ASP A 24 1.16 -19.98 3.24
C ASP A 24 1.69 -18.63 2.74
N ILE A 25 1.73 -17.63 3.61
CA ILE A 25 2.29 -16.32 3.33
C ILE A 25 3.76 -16.33 3.73
N PHE A 26 4.65 -16.32 2.75
CA PHE A 26 6.08 -16.26 2.98
C PHE A 26 6.56 -14.83 3.20
N THR A 27 7.27 -14.59 4.29
CA THR A 27 7.87 -13.30 4.58
C THR A 27 9.22 -13.45 5.26
N ARG A 28 10.07 -12.43 5.11
CA ARG A 28 11.38 -12.41 5.75
C ARG A 28 11.23 -12.24 7.27
N ARG A 29 11.98 -13.03 8.04
CA ARG A 29 12.09 -12.86 9.48
C ARG A 29 12.89 -11.58 9.77
N THR A 30 12.22 -10.60 10.36
CA THR A 30 12.85 -9.33 10.79
C THR A 30 13.15 -9.31 12.28
N ASP A 31 12.39 -10.05 13.07
CA ASP A 31 12.62 -10.27 14.49
C ASP A 31 13.12 -11.71 14.70
N PRO A 32 14.32 -11.91 15.24
CA PRO A 32 14.84 -13.24 15.54
C PRO A 32 13.96 -14.07 16.49
N ALA A 33 13.18 -13.41 17.34
CA ALA A 33 12.24 -14.05 18.24
C ALA A 33 10.93 -14.49 17.58
N ALA A 34 10.66 -14.04 16.34
CA ALA A 34 9.45 -14.44 15.62
C ALA A 34 9.50 -15.94 15.30
N PRO A 35 8.43 -16.71 15.59
CA PRO A 35 8.37 -18.13 15.28
C PRO A 35 8.43 -18.35 13.76
N GLU A 36 8.92 -19.53 13.35
CA GLU A 36 9.04 -19.87 11.94
C GLU A 36 7.67 -19.91 11.25
N ILE A 37 6.65 -20.43 11.92
CA ILE A 37 5.29 -20.53 11.39
C ILE A 37 4.32 -19.95 12.41
N VAL A 38 3.41 -19.09 11.93
CA VAL A 38 2.31 -18.52 12.71
C VAL A 38 1.00 -18.77 11.96
N GLU A 39 0.06 -19.45 12.57
CA GLU A 39 -1.31 -19.52 12.06
C GLU A 39 -2.04 -18.20 12.34
N ILE A 40 -2.51 -17.53 11.29
CA ILE A 40 -3.23 -16.25 11.39
C ILE A 40 -4.74 -16.48 11.48
N SER A 41 -5.24 -17.43 10.73
CA SER A 41 -6.62 -17.89 10.72
C SER A 41 -6.70 -19.30 10.13
N PRO A 42 -7.81 -20.02 10.28
CA PRO A 42 -7.94 -21.36 9.71
C PRO A 42 -7.58 -21.37 8.23
N GLY A 43 -6.58 -22.20 7.87
CA GLY A 43 -6.08 -22.34 6.50
C GLY A 43 -5.13 -21.24 6.03
N VAL A 44 -4.74 -20.26 6.88
CA VAL A 44 -3.76 -19.23 6.55
C VAL A 44 -2.61 -19.24 7.56
N ARG A 45 -1.40 -19.48 7.08
CA ARG A 45 -0.17 -19.44 7.88
C ARG A 45 0.79 -18.39 7.33
N VAL A 46 1.50 -17.72 8.23
CA VAL A 46 2.68 -16.91 7.87
C VAL A 46 3.92 -17.76 8.15
N ARG A 47 4.77 -17.88 7.15
CA ARG A 47 6.06 -18.57 7.25
C ARG A 47 7.20 -17.56 7.19
N HIS A 48 7.91 -17.41 8.28
CA HIS A 48 9.10 -16.58 8.36
C HIS A 48 10.31 -17.38 7.90
N PHE A 49 11.08 -16.83 6.97
CA PHE A 49 12.34 -17.44 6.56
C PHE A 49 13.50 -16.47 6.72
N ASP A 50 14.66 -17.02 7.03
CA ASP A 50 15.84 -16.24 7.35
C ASP A 50 16.54 -15.75 6.08
N CYS A 51 16.90 -14.48 6.05
CA CYS A 51 17.81 -13.95 5.06
C CYS A 51 18.52 -12.70 5.59
N GLY A 52 19.80 -12.85 5.85
CA GLY A 52 20.63 -11.77 6.33
C GLY A 52 20.18 -11.24 7.71
N HIS A 53 20.65 -10.05 8.06
CA HIS A 53 20.29 -9.41 9.32
C HIS A 53 18.87 -8.81 9.22
N GLY A 54 18.06 -8.96 10.28
CA GLY A 54 16.69 -8.42 10.37
C GLY A 54 16.57 -6.91 10.11
N THR A 55 17.66 -6.16 10.29
CA THR A 55 17.77 -4.71 10.15
C THR A 55 17.98 -4.20 8.71
N LEU A 56 18.05 -5.09 7.69
CA LEU A 56 18.23 -4.65 6.30
C LEU A 56 17.10 -3.73 5.83
N THR A 57 17.47 -2.59 5.27
CA THR A 57 16.51 -1.66 4.66
C THR A 57 16.04 -2.18 3.31
N LYS A 58 14.94 -1.62 2.80
CA LYS A 58 14.38 -2.00 1.50
C LYS A 58 15.38 -1.84 0.35
N GLU A 59 16.22 -0.82 0.43
CA GLU A 59 17.24 -0.49 -0.57
C GLU A 59 18.41 -1.50 -0.57
N GLN A 60 18.63 -2.16 0.56
CA GLN A 60 19.68 -3.19 0.72
C GLN A 60 19.19 -4.59 0.27
N LEU A 61 17.89 -4.84 0.26
CA LEU A 61 17.33 -6.17 -0.09
C LEU A 61 17.76 -6.68 -1.49
N PRO A 62 17.89 -5.86 -2.54
CA PRO A 62 18.24 -6.37 -3.87
C PRO A 62 19.55 -7.17 -3.92
N ILE A 63 20.56 -6.84 -3.10
CA ILE A 63 21.82 -7.61 -3.04
C ILE A 63 21.63 -8.99 -2.39
N HIS A 64 20.58 -9.18 -1.63
CA HIS A 64 20.32 -10.44 -0.92
C HIS A 64 19.32 -11.36 -1.63
N ILE A 65 18.79 -10.97 -2.81
CA ILE A 65 17.80 -11.75 -3.57
C ILE A 65 18.28 -13.19 -3.81
N SER A 66 19.57 -13.39 -4.14
CA SER A 66 20.10 -14.73 -4.42
C SER A 66 20.00 -15.64 -3.19
N GLY A 67 20.40 -15.16 -2.01
CA GLY A 67 20.29 -15.91 -0.76
C GLY A 67 18.82 -16.18 -0.38
N LEU A 68 17.96 -15.16 -0.49
CA LEU A 68 16.50 -15.31 -0.28
C LEU A 68 15.90 -16.36 -1.20
N SER A 69 16.27 -16.36 -2.47
CA SER A 69 15.77 -17.31 -3.46
C SER A 69 16.22 -18.74 -3.19
N GLN A 70 17.48 -18.93 -2.75
CA GLN A 70 17.99 -20.24 -2.38
C GLN A 70 17.24 -20.83 -1.18
N GLU A 71 17.02 -20.00 -0.15
CA GLU A 71 16.29 -20.45 1.04
C GLU A 71 14.82 -20.73 0.73
N PHE A 72 14.17 -19.84 -0.03
CA PHE A 72 12.81 -20.06 -0.50
C PHE A 72 12.70 -21.36 -1.31
N SER A 73 13.62 -21.60 -2.28
CA SER A 73 13.63 -22.84 -3.06
C SER A 73 13.86 -24.07 -2.20
N ARG A 74 14.69 -23.98 -1.16
CA ARG A 74 14.92 -25.08 -0.21
C ARG A 74 13.61 -25.48 0.50
N ILE A 75 12.84 -24.49 0.96
CA ILE A 75 11.54 -24.74 1.62
C ILE A 75 10.55 -25.32 0.61
N MET A 76 10.47 -24.75 -0.59
CA MET A 76 9.52 -25.19 -1.63
C MET A 76 9.72 -26.62 -2.07
N ARG A 77 10.96 -27.16 -1.98
CA ARG A 77 11.23 -28.59 -2.28
C ARG A 77 10.68 -29.55 -1.22
N THR A 78 10.40 -29.07 -0.01
CA THR A 78 9.93 -29.92 1.11
C THR A 78 8.42 -29.93 1.25
N GLU A 79 7.73 -29.10 0.49
CA GLU A 79 6.29 -28.90 0.54
C GLU A 79 5.68 -29.04 -0.86
N ASN A 80 4.39 -29.29 -0.93
CA ASN A 80 3.66 -29.37 -2.19
C ASN A 80 2.79 -28.15 -2.34
N TYR A 81 3.12 -27.27 -3.28
CA TYR A 81 2.33 -26.10 -3.63
C TYR A 81 1.87 -26.19 -5.07
N ASP A 82 0.60 -25.86 -5.31
CA ASP A 82 0.01 -25.88 -6.65
C ASP A 82 0.28 -24.59 -7.43
N VAL A 83 0.50 -23.46 -6.72
CA VAL A 83 0.71 -22.14 -7.30
C VAL A 83 1.56 -21.27 -6.37
N ILE A 84 2.38 -20.41 -6.94
CA ILE A 84 3.09 -19.34 -6.24
C ILE A 84 2.48 -18.01 -6.68
N HIS A 85 1.97 -17.22 -5.73
CA HIS A 85 1.52 -15.86 -5.99
C HIS A 85 2.50 -14.87 -5.34
N SER A 86 3.28 -14.19 -6.15
CA SER A 86 4.27 -13.21 -5.67
C SER A 86 3.72 -11.79 -5.73
N HIS A 87 4.05 -10.99 -4.72
CA HIS A 87 3.58 -9.62 -4.56
C HIS A 87 4.78 -8.67 -4.49
N TYR A 88 4.84 -7.70 -5.39
CA TYR A 88 5.96 -6.78 -5.56
C TYR A 88 7.21 -7.46 -6.17
N TRP A 89 8.00 -6.70 -6.92
CA TRP A 89 9.10 -7.23 -7.73
C TRP A 89 10.16 -8.05 -6.98
N LEU A 90 10.46 -7.69 -5.71
CA LEU A 90 11.43 -8.44 -4.89
C LEU A 90 10.95 -9.88 -4.65
N SER A 91 9.68 -10.05 -4.26
CA SER A 91 9.08 -11.37 -4.08
C SER A 91 9.06 -12.17 -5.38
N GLY A 92 8.73 -11.49 -6.50
CA GLY A 92 8.79 -12.12 -7.83
C GLY A 92 10.18 -12.65 -8.15
N LYS A 93 11.21 -11.82 -7.92
CA LYS A 93 12.60 -12.21 -8.13
C LYS A 93 13.05 -13.38 -7.24
N VAL A 94 12.57 -13.43 -6.01
CA VAL A 94 12.84 -14.54 -5.08
C VAL A 94 12.14 -15.81 -5.54
N ALA A 95 10.90 -15.72 -5.99
CA ALA A 95 10.06 -16.87 -6.34
C ALA A 95 10.38 -17.51 -7.70
N MET A 96 10.82 -16.71 -8.68
CA MET A 96 11.06 -17.17 -10.07
C MET A 96 11.91 -18.45 -10.18
N PRO A 97 13.08 -18.58 -9.50
CA PRO A 97 13.90 -19.77 -9.64
C PRO A 97 13.21 -21.04 -9.14
N ALA A 98 12.52 -20.97 -7.99
CA ALA A 98 11.77 -22.09 -7.44
C ALA A 98 10.59 -22.49 -8.34
N ALA A 99 9.82 -21.50 -8.83
CA ALA A 99 8.72 -21.73 -9.75
C ALA A 99 9.19 -22.48 -11.01
N LYS A 100 10.29 -22.01 -11.63
CA LYS A 100 10.88 -22.64 -12.80
C LYS A 100 11.42 -24.04 -12.54
N GLU A 101 12.15 -24.22 -11.42
CA GLU A 101 12.79 -25.50 -11.07
C GLU A 101 11.75 -26.58 -10.78
N LEU A 102 10.70 -26.23 -10.05
CA LEU A 102 9.67 -27.16 -9.58
C LEU A 102 8.48 -27.28 -10.52
N GLY A 103 8.43 -26.48 -11.59
CA GLY A 103 7.31 -26.47 -12.54
C GLY A 103 6.01 -25.91 -11.95
N ILE A 104 6.10 -25.10 -10.90
CA ILE A 104 4.95 -24.50 -10.22
C ILE A 104 4.59 -23.18 -10.94
N PRO A 105 3.32 -22.98 -11.34
CA PRO A 105 2.90 -21.72 -11.97
C PRO A 105 3.16 -20.51 -11.07
N LEU A 106 3.71 -19.43 -11.66
CA LEU A 106 3.98 -18.17 -11.02
C LEU A 106 2.91 -17.14 -11.42
N VAL A 107 2.07 -16.76 -10.47
CA VAL A 107 1.19 -15.60 -10.56
C VAL A 107 1.90 -14.39 -9.94
N HIS A 108 1.75 -13.20 -10.52
CA HIS A 108 2.40 -12.00 -9.97
C HIS A 108 1.47 -10.80 -9.95
N THR A 109 1.50 -10.06 -8.84
CA THR A 109 0.87 -8.74 -8.69
C THR A 109 1.94 -7.69 -8.40
N MET A 110 2.00 -6.64 -9.22
CA MET A 110 3.04 -5.62 -9.12
C MET A 110 2.88 -4.73 -7.89
N HIS A 111 1.66 -4.38 -7.53
CA HIS A 111 1.24 -3.36 -6.54
C HIS A 111 1.73 -1.94 -6.84
N THR A 112 2.91 -1.78 -7.38
CA THR A 112 3.47 -0.52 -7.90
C THR A 112 4.48 -0.84 -8.97
N MET A 113 4.57 0.00 -9.99
CA MET A 113 5.48 -0.18 -11.12
C MET A 113 6.46 0.98 -11.23
N ALA A 114 7.75 0.67 -11.32
CA ALA A 114 8.82 1.67 -11.39
C ALA A 114 8.66 2.59 -12.60
N ARG A 115 8.37 2.04 -13.79
CA ARG A 115 8.20 2.83 -15.02
C ARG A 115 7.01 3.79 -14.91
N VAL A 116 5.90 3.36 -14.31
CA VAL A 116 4.73 4.23 -14.08
C VAL A 116 5.07 5.34 -13.08
N LYS A 117 5.76 5.02 -11.99
CA LYS A 117 6.20 6.02 -11.02
C LYS A 117 7.16 7.03 -11.63
N ASN A 118 8.11 6.56 -12.46
CA ASN A 118 9.08 7.44 -13.12
C ASN A 118 8.44 8.37 -14.15
N LEU A 119 7.27 8.06 -14.68
CA LEU A 119 6.48 8.94 -15.54
C LEU A 119 5.68 9.99 -14.75
N ASN A 120 5.44 9.76 -13.45
CA ASN A 120 4.55 10.58 -12.60
C ASN A 120 5.25 10.97 -11.29
N LEU A 121 6.51 11.39 -11.37
CA LEU A 121 7.26 11.82 -10.18
C LEU A 121 6.67 13.10 -9.57
N ALA A 122 6.55 13.12 -8.25
CA ALA A 122 6.29 14.34 -7.52
C ALA A 122 7.53 15.26 -7.55
N GLU A 123 7.31 16.56 -7.31
CA GLU A 123 8.42 17.50 -7.22
C GLU A 123 9.43 17.08 -6.14
N GLY A 124 10.71 17.02 -6.52
CA GLY A 124 11.80 16.60 -5.63
C GLY A 124 11.96 15.08 -5.44
N GLU A 125 11.13 14.24 -6.04
CA GLU A 125 11.31 12.79 -6.00
C GLU A 125 12.39 12.34 -7.00
N THR A 126 13.16 11.32 -6.61
CA THR A 126 14.13 10.65 -7.49
C THR A 126 13.49 9.48 -8.21
N PRO A 127 13.88 9.21 -9.48
CA PRO A 127 13.40 8.04 -10.19
C PRO A 127 13.74 6.73 -9.47
N GLU A 128 12.86 5.75 -9.60
CA GLU A 128 13.11 4.39 -9.13
C GLU A 128 14.35 3.80 -9.85
N PRO A 129 15.21 3.08 -9.14
CA PRO A 129 16.50 2.64 -9.66
C PRO A 129 16.34 1.61 -10.79
N MET A 130 17.30 1.60 -11.72
CA MET A 130 17.30 0.67 -12.87
C MET A 130 17.26 -0.80 -12.47
N ILE A 131 17.87 -1.17 -11.33
CA ILE A 131 17.81 -2.55 -10.82
C ILE A 131 16.36 -3.00 -10.57
N ARG A 132 15.50 -2.08 -10.10
CA ARG A 132 14.07 -2.34 -9.91
C ARG A 132 13.38 -2.48 -11.27
N VAL A 133 13.59 -1.56 -12.20
CA VAL A 133 13.00 -1.62 -13.56
C VAL A 133 13.33 -2.94 -14.25
N GLN A 134 14.61 -3.34 -14.20
CA GLN A 134 15.07 -4.62 -14.76
C GLN A 134 14.44 -5.82 -14.04
N GLY A 135 14.38 -5.77 -12.70
CA GLY A 135 13.77 -6.82 -11.88
C GLY A 135 12.30 -7.02 -12.21
N GLU A 136 11.53 -5.93 -12.33
CA GLU A 136 10.14 -5.95 -12.73
C GLU A 136 9.96 -6.55 -14.14
N THR A 137 10.76 -6.13 -15.12
CA THR A 137 10.74 -6.67 -16.48
C THR A 137 10.99 -8.19 -16.48
N GLN A 138 11.95 -8.66 -15.69
CA GLN A 138 12.26 -10.10 -15.59
C GLN A 138 11.12 -10.89 -14.96
N VAL A 139 10.46 -10.36 -13.93
CA VAL A 139 9.32 -11.01 -13.29
C VAL A 139 8.14 -11.10 -14.25
N VAL A 140 7.84 -10.01 -14.96
CA VAL A 140 6.77 -9.98 -15.97
C VAL A 140 7.02 -11.05 -17.05
N ALA A 141 8.25 -11.16 -17.55
CA ALA A 141 8.61 -12.15 -18.58
C ALA A 141 8.56 -13.61 -18.07
N ALA A 142 8.66 -13.84 -16.76
CA ALA A 142 8.67 -15.18 -16.16
C ALA A 142 7.31 -15.62 -15.62
N ALA A 143 6.37 -14.70 -15.41
CA ALA A 143 5.06 -14.99 -14.84
C ALA A 143 4.18 -15.77 -15.82
N ASN A 144 3.41 -16.72 -15.28
CA ASN A 144 2.37 -17.43 -16.02
C ASN A 144 1.06 -16.65 -16.06
N ALA A 145 0.82 -15.80 -15.04
CA ALA A 145 -0.28 -14.85 -14.98
C ALA A 145 0.12 -13.59 -14.23
N LEU A 146 -0.39 -12.45 -14.69
CA LEU A 146 -0.20 -11.14 -14.08
C LEU A 146 -1.55 -10.62 -13.62
N ILE A 147 -1.65 -10.28 -12.35
CA ILE A 147 -2.86 -9.66 -11.79
C ILE A 147 -2.65 -8.15 -11.73
N ALA A 148 -3.47 -7.43 -12.47
CA ALA A 148 -3.56 -5.97 -12.44
C ALA A 148 -4.76 -5.54 -11.59
N ASN A 149 -4.60 -4.51 -10.76
CA ASN A 149 -5.67 -4.02 -9.90
C ASN A 149 -6.67 -3.12 -10.65
N THR A 150 -6.28 -2.59 -11.79
CA THR A 150 -7.10 -1.72 -12.66
C THR A 150 -6.78 -1.96 -14.13
N ASP A 151 -7.70 -1.56 -15.02
CA ASP A 151 -7.46 -1.59 -16.46
C ASP A 151 -6.23 -0.76 -16.85
N ALA A 152 -6.02 0.38 -16.21
CA ALA A 152 -4.84 1.23 -16.45
C ALA A 152 -3.53 0.54 -16.05
N GLU A 153 -3.53 -0.23 -14.94
CA GLU A 153 -2.38 -1.06 -14.55
C GLU A 153 -2.14 -2.17 -15.57
N GLY A 154 -3.20 -2.85 -16.02
CA GLY A 154 -3.12 -3.86 -17.07
C GLY A 154 -2.55 -3.30 -18.38
N ALA A 155 -3.04 -2.16 -18.83
CA ALA A 155 -2.52 -1.46 -20.02
C ALA A 155 -1.03 -1.07 -19.85
N SER A 156 -0.63 -0.66 -18.64
CA SER A 156 0.76 -0.33 -18.34
C SER A 156 1.68 -1.55 -18.34
N LEU A 157 1.21 -2.71 -17.88
CA LEU A 157 1.97 -3.97 -17.99
C LEU A 157 2.26 -4.33 -19.43
N VAL A 158 1.28 -4.19 -20.31
CA VAL A 158 1.45 -4.47 -21.74
C VAL A 158 2.36 -3.42 -22.40
N SER A 159 2.08 -2.13 -22.20
CA SER A 159 2.76 -1.06 -22.95
C SER A 159 4.15 -0.71 -22.43
N LEU A 160 4.40 -0.86 -21.14
CA LEU A 160 5.67 -0.47 -20.53
C LEU A 160 6.58 -1.66 -20.20
N TYR A 161 6.04 -2.87 -20.04
CA TYR A 161 6.82 -4.05 -19.66
C TYR A 161 6.75 -5.18 -20.67
N ASP A 162 6.13 -4.95 -21.84
CA ASP A 162 5.98 -5.92 -22.92
C ASP A 162 5.29 -7.22 -22.48
N ALA A 163 4.36 -7.12 -21.50
CA ALA A 163 3.58 -8.27 -21.05
C ALA A 163 2.69 -8.80 -22.19
N CYS A 164 2.63 -10.13 -22.35
CA CYS A 164 1.65 -10.73 -23.23
C CYS A 164 0.22 -10.42 -22.71
N PRO A 165 -0.67 -9.83 -23.53
CA PRO A 165 -2.02 -9.50 -23.07
C PRO A 165 -2.81 -10.70 -22.53
N ASP A 166 -2.56 -11.91 -23.07
CA ASP A 166 -3.29 -13.13 -22.69
C ASP A 166 -3.04 -13.59 -21.25
N ILE A 167 -1.92 -13.16 -20.64
CA ILE A 167 -1.60 -13.48 -19.24
C ILE A 167 -1.93 -12.35 -18.25
N VAL A 168 -2.42 -11.20 -18.76
CA VAL A 168 -2.79 -10.04 -17.91
C VAL A 168 -4.27 -10.12 -17.57
N HIS A 169 -4.57 -10.25 -16.27
CA HIS A 169 -5.92 -10.34 -15.75
C HIS A 169 -6.20 -9.16 -14.83
N VAL A 170 -7.26 -8.40 -15.11
CA VAL A 170 -7.69 -7.30 -14.24
C VAL A 170 -8.61 -7.84 -13.15
N VAL A 171 -8.14 -7.74 -11.90
CA VAL A 171 -8.89 -8.16 -10.71
C VAL A 171 -8.83 -7.02 -9.70
N SER A 172 -9.88 -6.21 -9.65
CA SER A 172 -9.97 -5.08 -8.71
C SER A 172 -9.95 -5.57 -7.26
N PRO A 173 -9.14 -4.94 -6.39
CA PRO A 173 -9.17 -5.22 -4.96
C PRO A 173 -10.55 -4.96 -4.37
N GLY A 174 -10.90 -5.76 -3.37
CA GLY A 174 -12.11 -5.57 -2.57
C GLY A 174 -11.87 -4.70 -1.35
N VAL A 175 -12.95 -4.41 -0.65
CA VAL A 175 -12.95 -3.77 0.68
C VAL A 175 -13.74 -4.64 1.66
N ASP A 176 -13.35 -4.62 2.93
CA ASP A 176 -14.11 -5.29 3.98
C ASP A 176 -15.37 -4.50 4.33
N LEU A 177 -16.50 -4.94 3.78
CA LEU A 177 -17.81 -4.31 3.99
C LEU A 177 -18.38 -4.50 5.42
N PHE A 178 -17.75 -5.32 6.25
CA PHE A 178 -18.12 -5.43 7.68
C PHE A 178 -17.45 -4.33 8.50
N THR A 179 -16.22 -3.97 8.16
CA THR A 179 -15.48 -2.90 8.82
C THR A 179 -15.84 -1.53 8.25
N PHE A 180 -15.83 -1.39 6.91
CA PHE A 180 -16.12 -0.14 6.23
C PHE A 180 -17.57 -0.07 5.81
N THR A 181 -18.42 0.44 6.70
CA THR A 181 -19.85 0.62 6.52
C THR A 181 -20.23 2.08 6.75
N PRO A 182 -21.36 2.57 6.22
CA PRO A 182 -21.83 3.93 6.51
C PRO A 182 -22.02 4.22 8.01
N GLY A 183 -22.24 3.17 8.84
CA GLY A 183 -22.40 3.32 10.28
C GLY A 183 -23.71 4.01 10.68
N GLU A 184 -23.79 4.44 11.96
CA GLU A 184 -25.01 5.02 12.52
C GLU A 184 -25.20 6.48 12.11
N SER A 185 -24.18 7.32 12.31
CA SER A 185 -24.26 8.74 11.91
C SER A 185 -22.90 9.42 11.87
N ARG A 186 -22.80 10.47 11.06
CA ARG A 186 -21.65 11.38 11.03
C ARG A 186 -21.42 12.07 12.37
N HIS A 187 -22.50 12.43 13.08
CA HIS A 187 -22.42 13.09 14.40
C HIS A 187 -21.71 12.20 15.41
N ALA A 188 -22.10 10.93 15.51
CA ALA A 188 -21.46 9.97 16.43
C ALA A 188 -19.98 9.79 16.07
N ALA A 189 -19.64 9.70 14.80
CA ALA A 189 -18.24 9.60 14.35
C ALA A 189 -17.43 10.85 14.73
N ARG A 190 -18.00 12.05 14.56
CA ARG A 190 -17.34 13.31 14.96
C ARG A 190 -17.10 13.40 16.46
N ASP A 191 -18.04 12.97 17.28
CA ASP A 191 -17.86 12.91 18.74
C ASP A 191 -16.70 11.97 19.12
N ILE A 192 -16.60 10.81 18.45
CA ILE A 192 -15.53 9.84 18.70
C ILE A 192 -14.15 10.41 18.34
N VAL A 193 -14.03 11.08 17.18
CA VAL A 193 -12.74 11.62 16.72
C VAL A 193 -12.47 13.07 17.16
N GLY A 194 -13.35 13.66 17.99
CA GLY A 194 -13.19 14.98 18.57
C GLY A 194 -13.32 16.13 17.58
N LEU A 195 -14.25 16.04 16.61
CA LEU A 195 -14.50 17.07 15.60
C LEU A 195 -15.81 17.83 15.89
N PRO A 196 -15.85 19.17 15.62
CA PRO A 196 -17.07 19.95 15.77
C PRO A 196 -18.18 19.48 14.81
N GLN A 197 -19.41 19.54 15.30
CA GLN A 197 -20.57 19.03 14.56
C GLN A 197 -20.94 19.91 13.35
N ASP A 198 -20.65 21.20 13.40
CA ASP A 198 -20.97 22.19 12.36
C ASP A 198 -19.79 22.50 11.40
N ALA A 199 -18.66 21.81 11.58
CA ALA A 199 -17.50 21.97 10.70
C ALA A 199 -17.72 21.36 9.32
N LEU A 200 -17.06 21.93 8.31
CA LEU A 200 -16.81 21.30 7.02
C LEU A 200 -15.50 20.53 7.11
N VAL A 201 -15.58 19.22 7.11
CA VAL A 201 -14.44 18.33 7.34
C VAL A 201 -13.97 17.71 6.04
N VAL A 202 -12.75 18.03 5.65
CA VAL A 202 -12.04 17.41 4.54
C VAL A 202 -10.93 16.54 5.11
N SER A 203 -10.84 15.29 4.70
CA SER A 203 -9.84 14.36 5.25
C SER A 203 -8.95 13.77 4.17
N PHE A 204 -7.65 13.77 4.45
CA PHE A 204 -6.65 12.90 3.83
C PHE A 204 -6.35 11.78 4.82
N VAL A 205 -6.36 10.54 4.36
CA VAL A 205 -6.00 9.36 5.16
C VAL A 205 -4.93 8.58 4.43
N GLY A 206 -3.82 8.30 5.10
CA GLY A 206 -2.76 7.49 4.50
C GLY A 206 -1.36 7.81 4.99
N ARG A 207 -0.38 7.12 4.42
CA ARG A 207 1.04 7.42 4.70
C ARG A 207 1.40 8.80 4.16
N ILE A 208 2.08 9.58 5.00
CA ILE A 208 2.55 10.91 4.63
C ILE A 208 3.84 10.72 3.83
N GLN A 209 3.71 10.77 2.51
CA GLN A 209 4.80 10.62 1.54
C GLN A 209 4.53 11.57 0.35
N PRO A 210 5.55 12.14 -0.30
CA PRO A 210 5.38 13.11 -1.39
C PRO A 210 4.43 12.61 -2.49
N HIS A 211 4.62 11.39 -2.99
CA HIS A 211 3.78 10.83 -4.05
C HIS A 211 2.30 10.61 -3.67
N LYS A 212 1.95 10.62 -2.37
CA LYS A 212 0.56 10.60 -1.91
C LYS A 212 -0.10 11.98 -1.93
N GLY A 213 0.67 13.02 -2.17
CA GLY A 213 0.20 14.37 -2.42
C GLY A 213 -0.44 15.13 -1.24
N PRO A 214 -0.10 14.87 0.05
CA PRO A 214 -0.69 15.66 1.14
C PRO A 214 -0.38 17.13 1.02
N GLU A 215 0.76 17.50 0.44
CA GLU A 215 1.12 18.88 0.13
C GLU A 215 0.14 19.55 -0.86
N VAL A 216 -0.34 18.79 -1.86
CA VAL A 216 -1.33 19.30 -2.83
C VAL A 216 -2.60 19.72 -2.10
N LEU A 217 -3.07 18.91 -1.14
CA LEU A 217 -4.23 19.24 -0.32
C LEU A 217 -4.00 20.51 0.50
N ILE A 218 -2.84 20.67 1.16
CA ILE A 218 -2.52 21.84 1.98
C ILE A 218 -2.48 23.10 1.11
N ARG A 219 -1.85 23.07 -0.07
CA ARG A 219 -1.81 24.19 -0.99
C ARG A 219 -3.20 24.54 -1.54
N ALA A 220 -3.99 23.54 -1.93
CA ALA A 220 -5.37 23.74 -2.37
C ALA A 220 -6.24 24.35 -1.26
N THR A 221 -6.03 23.95 -0.01
CA THR A 221 -6.69 24.55 1.16
C THR A 221 -6.36 26.04 1.30
N SER A 222 -5.09 26.42 1.14
CA SER A 222 -4.71 27.83 1.17
C SER A 222 -5.41 28.64 0.08
N GLU A 223 -5.44 28.14 -1.14
CA GLU A 223 -6.15 28.80 -2.24
C GLU A 223 -7.66 28.87 -1.99
N LEU A 224 -8.27 27.82 -1.47
CA LEU A 224 -9.70 27.81 -1.12
C LEU A 224 -10.03 28.91 -0.09
N VAL A 225 -9.24 29.01 0.98
CA VAL A 225 -9.44 30.01 2.04
C VAL A 225 -9.23 31.42 1.53
N LYS A 226 -8.26 31.66 0.62
CA LYS A 226 -8.08 32.96 -0.02
C LYS A 226 -9.27 33.36 -0.88
N HIS A 227 -9.83 32.45 -1.67
CA HIS A 227 -10.97 32.70 -2.54
C HIS A 227 -12.30 32.78 -1.77
N SER A 228 -12.41 32.11 -0.64
CA SER A 228 -13.62 32.01 0.17
C SER A 228 -13.31 32.17 1.67
N PRO A 229 -12.93 33.39 2.13
CA PRO A 229 -12.48 33.60 3.50
C PRO A 229 -13.49 33.23 4.58
N LEU A 230 -14.79 33.26 4.27
CA LEU A 230 -15.85 32.85 5.22
C LEU A 230 -15.81 31.35 5.56
N LEU A 231 -15.24 30.53 4.68
CA LEU A 231 -15.08 29.09 4.95
C LEU A 231 -14.08 28.81 6.06
N ARG A 232 -13.09 29.69 6.27
CA ARG A 232 -12.02 29.51 7.27
C ARG A 232 -12.56 29.16 8.65
N HIS A 233 -13.67 29.76 9.06
CA HIS A 233 -14.24 29.57 10.40
C HIS A 233 -14.91 28.20 10.59
N LYS A 234 -15.18 27.47 9.51
CA LYS A 234 -15.86 26.18 9.55
C LYS A 234 -15.02 25.04 8.97
N LEU A 235 -14.02 25.35 8.16
CA LEU A 235 -13.22 24.34 7.45
C LEU A 235 -12.21 23.71 8.42
N ILE A 236 -12.21 22.38 8.42
CA ILE A 236 -11.17 21.55 9.05
C ILE A 236 -10.63 20.59 8.01
N VAL A 237 -9.32 20.64 7.80
CA VAL A 237 -8.62 19.69 6.92
C VAL A 237 -7.80 18.75 7.80
N ASN A 238 -8.22 17.50 7.88
CA ASN A 238 -7.51 16.48 8.65
C ASN A 238 -6.50 15.76 7.75
N VAL A 239 -5.25 15.72 8.18
CA VAL A 239 -4.21 14.86 7.62
C VAL A 239 -3.99 13.71 8.61
N VAL A 240 -4.61 12.57 8.36
CA VAL A 240 -4.60 11.40 9.24
C VAL A 240 -3.57 10.40 8.73
N GLY A 241 -2.53 10.17 9.52
CA GLY A 241 -1.49 9.23 9.17
C GLY A 241 -0.12 9.61 9.71
N GLY A 242 0.89 8.90 9.26
CA GLY A 242 2.27 9.12 9.68
C GLY A 242 3.28 8.91 8.58
N ALA A 243 4.51 9.27 8.89
CA ALA A 243 5.65 9.05 8.03
C ALA A 243 5.87 7.55 7.78
N SER A 244 6.49 7.22 6.68
CA SER A 244 6.93 5.85 6.38
C SER A 244 8.28 5.59 7.05
N GLY A 245 8.33 4.60 7.93
CA GLY A 245 9.54 4.30 8.71
C GLY A 245 9.80 5.29 9.85
N ALA A 246 11.06 5.47 10.21
CA ALA A 246 11.48 6.34 11.33
C ALA A 246 11.59 7.84 10.96
N ASN A 247 11.42 8.20 9.70
CA ASN A 247 11.58 9.58 9.23
C ASN A 247 10.29 10.40 9.42
N THR A 248 10.28 11.30 10.39
CA THR A 248 9.17 12.22 10.67
C THR A 248 9.30 13.56 9.95
N GLU A 249 10.41 13.82 9.26
CA GLU A 249 10.71 15.11 8.62
C GLU A 249 9.60 15.58 7.68
N GLU A 250 8.97 14.66 6.95
CA GLU A 250 7.91 15.01 6.02
C GLU A 250 6.65 15.56 6.73
N VAL A 251 6.29 15.00 7.89
CA VAL A 251 5.18 15.53 8.70
C VAL A 251 5.48 16.94 9.17
N ASP A 252 6.70 17.17 9.65
CA ASP A 252 7.11 18.48 10.18
C ASP A 252 7.21 19.51 9.05
N ARG A 253 7.72 19.14 7.88
CA ARG A 253 7.72 19.94 6.66
C ARG A 253 6.31 20.41 6.26
N LEU A 254 5.33 19.50 6.34
CA LEU A 254 3.93 19.84 6.01
C LEU A 254 3.29 20.78 7.06
N LYS A 255 3.64 20.64 8.34
CA LYS A 255 3.23 21.58 9.39
C LYS A 255 3.83 22.97 9.16
N GLU A 256 5.12 23.05 8.87
CA GLU A 256 5.80 24.29 8.51
C GLU A 256 5.17 24.94 7.28
N LEU A 257 4.84 24.16 6.25
CA LEU A 257 4.13 24.63 5.07
C LEU A 257 2.77 25.22 5.42
N SER A 258 1.97 24.57 6.27
CA SER A 258 0.67 25.07 6.69
C SER A 258 0.79 26.40 7.44
N THR A 259 1.80 26.53 8.30
CA THR A 259 2.13 27.77 9.01
C THR A 259 2.58 28.87 8.05
N TRP A 260 3.47 28.55 7.12
CA TRP A 260 3.95 29.52 6.12
C TRP A 260 2.82 30.03 5.22
N LEU A 261 1.85 29.16 4.88
CA LEU A 261 0.65 29.53 4.13
C LEU A 261 -0.41 30.25 4.98
N GLY A 262 -0.23 30.33 6.30
CA GLY A 262 -1.15 30.98 7.24
C GLY A 262 -2.49 30.25 7.38
N ILE A 263 -2.48 28.91 7.35
CA ILE A 263 -3.67 28.05 7.45
C ILE A 263 -3.52 26.96 8.52
N ASP A 264 -2.59 27.11 9.45
CA ASP A 264 -2.33 26.17 10.54
C ASP A 264 -3.50 26.05 11.53
N ASP A 265 -4.39 27.02 11.57
CA ASP A 265 -5.67 26.96 12.30
C ASP A 265 -6.73 26.08 11.61
N VAL A 266 -6.59 25.83 10.32
CA VAL A 266 -7.52 25.04 9.49
C VAL A 266 -7.02 23.60 9.32
N VAL A 267 -5.69 23.39 9.25
CA VAL A 267 -5.09 22.07 9.00
C VAL A 267 -4.76 21.38 10.33
N ARG A 268 -5.22 20.16 10.50
CA ARG A 268 -4.96 19.32 11.66
C ARG A 268 -4.22 18.06 11.25
N PHE A 269 -3.19 17.69 12.00
CA PHE A 269 -2.45 16.45 11.81
C PHE A 269 -2.83 15.46 12.91
N ALA A 270 -3.36 14.30 12.52
CA ALA A 270 -3.64 13.19 13.42
C ALA A 270 -2.62 12.07 13.19
N PRO A 271 -2.17 11.38 14.25
CA PRO A 271 -1.24 10.27 14.12
C PRO A 271 -1.86 9.10 13.34
N PRO A 272 -1.06 8.10 12.94
CA PRO A 272 -1.59 6.85 12.41
C PRO A 272 -2.57 6.23 13.39
N VAL A 273 -3.71 5.80 12.88
CA VAL A 273 -4.75 5.14 13.68
C VAL A 273 -4.86 3.66 13.30
N PRO A 274 -5.24 2.78 14.24
CA PRO A 274 -5.52 1.39 13.94
C PRO A 274 -6.58 1.25 12.84
N ARG A 275 -6.47 0.20 12.00
CA ARG A 275 -7.43 -0.01 10.90
C ARG A 275 -8.89 -0.06 11.38
N ALA A 276 -9.14 -0.64 12.54
CA ALA A 276 -10.48 -0.72 13.11
C ALA A 276 -11.10 0.65 13.46
N GLU A 277 -10.28 1.69 13.62
CA GLU A 277 -10.71 3.05 13.95
C GLU A 277 -10.87 3.93 12.69
N LEU A 278 -10.27 3.56 11.55
CA LEU A 278 -10.35 4.32 10.30
C LEU A 278 -11.79 4.62 9.85
N PRO A 279 -12.77 3.70 10.00
CA PRO A 279 -14.16 3.99 9.63
C PRO A 279 -14.73 5.24 10.31
N GLN A 280 -14.32 5.56 11.53
CA GLN A 280 -14.81 6.75 12.23
C GLN A 280 -14.26 8.04 11.60
N TRP A 281 -13.02 8.02 11.13
CA TRP A 281 -12.41 9.17 10.43
C TRP A 281 -13.05 9.40 9.05
N TYR A 282 -13.39 8.33 8.32
CA TYR A 282 -14.10 8.44 7.05
C TYR A 282 -15.52 8.97 7.26
N ARG A 283 -16.28 8.40 8.20
CA ARG A 283 -17.65 8.82 8.52
C ARG A 283 -17.74 10.25 9.04
N ALA A 284 -16.71 10.71 9.78
CA ALA A 284 -16.65 12.08 10.31
C ALA A 284 -16.42 13.14 9.22
N ALA A 285 -15.86 12.74 8.07
CA ALA A 285 -15.56 13.64 6.97
C ALA A 285 -16.80 13.96 6.12
N ASP A 286 -16.84 15.18 5.55
CA ASP A 286 -17.76 15.55 4.48
C ASP A 286 -17.19 15.14 3.13
N LEU A 287 -15.85 15.14 3.02
CA LEU A 287 -15.11 14.78 1.81
C LEU A 287 -13.80 14.10 2.18
N VAL A 288 -13.49 12.99 1.54
CA VAL A 288 -12.17 12.35 1.60
C VAL A 288 -11.44 12.62 0.28
N ILE A 289 -10.19 13.08 0.38
CA ILE A 289 -9.36 13.42 -0.78
C ILE A 289 -8.18 12.48 -0.88
N VAL A 290 -7.96 11.94 -2.08
CA VAL A 290 -6.82 11.10 -2.45
C VAL A 290 -6.03 11.82 -3.56
N PRO A 291 -5.13 12.77 -3.21
CA PRO A 291 -4.45 13.62 -4.18
C PRO A 291 -3.14 13.01 -4.71
N SER A 292 -3.05 11.69 -4.72
CA SER A 292 -1.83 10.96 -5.09
C SER A 292 -1.40 11.25 -6.53
N TYR A 293 -0.11 11.49 -6.77
CA TYR A 293 0.48 11.60 -8.11
C TYR A 293 0.44 10.26 -8.85
N SER A 294 0.56 9.18 -8.13
CA SER A 294 0.43 7.82 -8.66
C SER A 294 -0.25 6.94 -7.62
N GLU A 295 -1.32 6.29 -8.02
CA GLU A 295 -2.09 5.36 -7.19
C GLU A 295 -2.37 4.08 -7.97
N SER A 296 -2.02 2.93 -7.37
CA SER A 296 -2.25 1.63 -8.03
C SER A 296 -3.73 1.25 -8.04
N PHE A 297 -4.45 1.54 -6.95
CA PHE A 297 -5.88 1.28 -6.86
C PHE A 297 -6.63 2.32 -6.01
N GLY A 298 -6.01 2.83 -4.93
CA GLY A 298 -6.67 3.79 -4.05
C GLY A 298 -7.63 3.16 -3.05
N LEU A 299 -7.18 2.16 -2.30
CA LEU A 299 -8.00 1.51 -1.25
C LEU A 299 -8.68 2.52 -0.33
N VAL A 300 -8.03 3.64 -0.02
CA VAL A 300 -8.61 4.72 0.80
C VAL A 300 -9.90 5.27 0.19
N ALA A 301 -9.96 5.45 -1.13
CA ALA A 301 -11.17 5.92 -1.79
C ALA A 301 -12.30 4.87 -1.78
N LEU A 302 -11.95 3.58 -1.75
CA LEU A 302 -12.91 2.48 -1.66
C LEU A 302 -13.40 2.27 -0.23
N GLU A 303 -12.54 2.51 0.76
CA GLU A 303 -12.85 2.41 2.19
C GLU A 303 -13.71 3.58 2.69
N ALA A 304 -13.60 4.75 2.08
CA ALA A 304 -14.32 5.99 2.41
C ALA A 304 -15.73 6.01 1.80
#